data_7007fe30fa6260c27d4c74a65e27d7f1
#
_entry.id   7007fe30fa6260c27d4c74a65e27d7f1
#
_cell.length_a   1.000
_cell.length_b   1.000
_cell.length_c   1.000
_cell.angle_alpha   90.00
_cell.angle_beta   90.00
_cell.angle_gamma   90.00
#
_symmetry.space_group_name_H-M   'P 1'
#
loop_
_entity.id
_entity.type
_entity.pdbx_description
1 polymer ?
#
loop_
_entity_poly.entity_id
_entity_poly.type
_entity_poly.pdbx_seq_one_letter_code
_entity_poly.pdbx_strand_id
1 'polypeptide(L)'
;MLSSLLMAVFAAQASEEGFSKLQIFMQQLIDWGVGAGGRIIGAAIIFVVGRFLISFIKKLVSKLLVKRNIDASIQSFVKSLVNILLTILLIIAVIGKLGVETTSFAALLASAGVAIGMALSGNLQNFAGGLIVLLFRPFKVGDWIESQGVSGTVREIQIFHTILTTSDNKVIYIPNGALSSGTVTNYSREDTRRVEWIIGVEYGENYDKVESTVRRVLA
;
A
#
# COMPACT_ATOMS: atom_id res chain seq x y z
N MET A 1 21.58 60.76 -60.19
CA MET A 1 21.32 59.42 -60.72
C MET A 1 21.81 58.30 -59.85
N LEU A 2 23.03 58.33 -59.29
CA LEU A 2 23.55 57.26 -58.43
C LEU A 2 22.81 57.15 -57.06
N SER A 3 22.40 58.31 -56.49
CA SER A 3 21.69 58.32 -55.20
C SER A 3 20.24 57.73 -55.24
N SER A 4 19.59 57.94 -56.39
CA SER A 4 18.22 57.36 -56.57
C SER A 4 18.24 55.84 -56.80
N LEU A 5 19.32 55.35 -57.46
CA LEU A 5 19.52 53.93 -57.65
C LEU A 5 19.86 53.22 -56.32
N LEU A 6 20.71 53.83 -55.48
CA LEU A 6 21.00 53.31 -54.12
C LEU A 6 19.79 53.28 -53.23
N MET A 7 18.97 54.35 -53.24
CA MET A 7 17.72 54.34 -52.46
C MET A 7 16.74 53.28 -52.93
N ALA A 8 16.62 53.00 -54.22
CA ALA A 8 15.77 51.95 -54.75
C ALA A 8 16.25 50.53 -54.35
N VAL A 9 17.61 50.33 -54.38
CA VAL A 9 18.17 49.03 -53.91
C VAL A 9 17.97 48.82 -52.42
N PHE A 10 18.17 49.87 -51.58
CA PHE A 10 17.92 49.78 -50.15
C PHE A 10 16.40 49.54 -49.84
N ALA A 11 15.54 50.19 -50.58
CA ALA A 11 14.08 49.96 -50.41
C ALA A 11 13.67 48.55 -50.85
N ALA A 12 14.25 48.02 -51.93
CA ALA A 12 14.00 46.65 -52.38
C ALA A 12 14.54 45.61 -51.38
N GLN A 13 15.76 45.83 -50.85
CA GLN A 13 16.31 44.95 -49.79
C GLN A 13 15.49 45.00 -48.52
N ALA A 14 15.04 46.17 -48.07
CA ALA A 14 14.17 46.29 -46.87
C ALA A 14 12.80 45.61 -47.07
N SER A 15 12.27 45.61 -48.30
CA SER A 15 11.03 44.88 -48.60
C SER A 15 11.21 43.36 -48.63
N GLU A 16 12.32 42.86 -49.18
CA GLU A 16 12.66 41.43 -49.19
C GLU A 16 12.90 40.92 -47.78
N GLU A 17 13.63 41.64 -46.93
CA GLU A 17 13.79 41.27 -45.51
C GLU A 17 12.46 41.29 -44.74
N GLY A 18 11.56 42.22 -45.01
CA GLY A 18 10.23 42.29 -44.44
C GLY A 18 9.36 41.08 -44.82
N PHE A 19 9.40 40.70 -46.11
CA PHE A 19 8.68 39.54 -46.62
C PHE A 19 9.23 38.23 -46.05
N SER A 20 10.53 38.07 -45.96
CA SER A 20 11.14 36.85 -45.36
C SER A 20 10.80 36.72 -43.89
N LYS A 21 10.82 37.79 -43.10
CA LYS A 21 10.42 37.81 -41.70
C LYS A 21 8.94 37.45 -41.52
N LEU A 22 8.08 37.95 -42.39
CA LEU A 22 6.65 37.64 -42.38
C LEU A 22 6.40 36.15 -42.73
N GLN A 23 7.10 35.61 -43.71
CA GLN A 23 7.02 34.19 -44.06
C GLN A 23 7.47 33.28 -42.91
N ILE A 24 8.61 33.60 -42.27
CA ILE A 24 9.11 32.86 -41.11
C ILE A 24 8.09 32.91 -39.96
N PHE A 25 7.53 34.08 -39.69
CA PHE A 25 6.49 34.23 -38.62
C PHE A 25 5.26 33.45 -38.96
N MET A 26 4.74 33.48 -40.19
CA MET A 26 3.59 32.72 -40.64
C MET A 26 3.85 31.20 -40.53
N GLN A 27 5.06 30.76 -40.94
CA GLN A 27 5.44 29.35 -40.82
C GLN A 27 5.51 28.89 -39.38
N GLN A 28 6.09 29.72 -38.49
CA GLN A 28 6.10 29.46 -37.05
C GLN A 28 4.70 29.37 -36.45
N LEU A 29 3.77 30.22 -36.87
CA LEU A 29 2.36 30.16 -36.45
C LEU A 29 1.67 28.89 -36.91
N ILE A 30 1.90 28.48 -38.16
CA ILE A 30 1.36 27.25 -38.72
C ILE A 30 1.91 26.03 -37.96
N ASP A 31 3.22 25.95 -37.77
CA ASP A 31 3.88 24.86 -37.08
C ASP A 31 3.43 24.77 -35.61
N TRP A 32 3.29 25.94 -34.94
CA TRP A 32 2.73 26.01 -33.59
C TRP A 32 1.28 25.53 -33.55
N GLY A 33 0.45 25.97 -34.49
CA GLY A 33 -0.97 25.59 -34.58
C GLY A 33 -1.17 24.09 -34.85
N VAL A 34 -0.39 23.52 -35.78
CA VAL A 34 -0.42 22.08 -36.08
C VAL A 34 0.09 21.27 -34.90
N GLY A 35 1.18 21.69 -34.27
CA GLY A 35 1.76 21.06 -33.10
C GLY A 35 0.80 21.11 -31.89
N ALA A 36 0.18 22.26 -31.63
CA ALA A 36 -0.80 22.42 -30.56
C ALA A 36 -2.09 21.61 -30.84
N GLY A 37 -2.57 21.59 -32.09
CA GLY A 37 -3.73 20.80 -32.51
C GLY A 37 -3.51 19.30 -32.26
N GLY A 38 -2.34 18.77 -32.62
CA GLY A 38 -1.97 17.37 -32.40
C GLY A 38 -1.91 17.02 -30.91
N ARG A 39 -1.41 17.93 -30.07
CA ARG A 39 -1.37 17.74 -28.59
C ARG A 39 -2.78 17.74 -28.00
N ILE A 40 -3.65 18.66 -28.40
CA ILE A 40 -5.03 18.74 -27.93
C ILE A 40 -5.83 17.51 -28.33
N ILE A 41 -5.75 17.08 -29.58
CA ILE A 41 -6.44 15.87 -30.06
C ILE A 41 -5.92 14.65 -29.29
N GLY A 42 -4.61 14.50 -29.14
CA GLY A 42 -4.00 13.41 -28.38
C GLY A 42 -4.44 13.42 -26.90
N ALA A 43 -4.50 14.57 -26.27
CA ALA A 43 -5.00 14.73 -24.91
C ALA A 43 -6.48 14.35 -24.77
N ALA A 44 -7.31 14.75 -25.74
CA ALA A 44 -8.73 14.38 -25.79
C ALA A 44 -8.92 12.86 -25.93
N ILE A 45 -8.14 12.21 -26.80
CA ILE A 45 -8.16 10.74 -26.95
C ILE A 45 -7.77 10.07 -25.63
N ILE A 46 -6.68 10.50 -24.99
CA ILE A 46 -6.24 9.96 -23.69
C ILE A 46 -7.33 10.14 -22.64
N PHE A 47 -7.99 11.30 -22.61
CA PHE A 47 -9.05 11.55 -21.65
C PHE A 47 -10.26 10.63 -21.86
N VAL A 48 -10.74 10.50 -23.11
CA VAL A 48 -11.91 9.65 -23.44
C VAL A 48 -11.58 8.17 -23.15
N VAL A 49 -10.45 7.67 -23.66
CA VAL A 49 -10.02 6.29 -23.43
C VAL A 49 -9.79 6.03 -21.94
N GLY A 50 -9.14 6.96 -21.23
CA GLY A 50 -8.89 6.85 -19.80
C GLY A 50 -10.17 6.83 -18.98
N ARG A 51 -11.18 7.68 -19.31
CA ARG A 51 -12.49 7.65 -18.66
C ARG A 51 -13.23 6.32 -18.88
N PHE A 52 -13.13 5.78 -20.07
CA PHE A 52 -13.68 4.46 -20.38
C PHE A 52 -12.98 3.37 -19.55
N LEU A 53 -11.65 3.38 -19.49
CA LEU A 53 -10.84 2.43 -18.72
C LEU A 53 -11.14 2.53 -17.22
N ILE A 54 -11.22 3.73 -16.66
CA ILE A 54 -11.61 3.96 -15.25
C ILE A 54 -13.00 3.36 -14.98
N SER A 55 -13.97 3.61 -15.87
CA SER A 55 -15.31 3.05 -15.73
C SER A 55 -15.33 1.53 -15.76
N PHE A 56 -14.52 0.93 -16.65
CA PHE A 56 -14.35 -0.51 -16.76
C PHE A 56 -13.74 -1.11 -15.49
N ILE A 57 -12.64 -0.52 -15.00
CA ILE A 57 -11.96 -0.97 -13.75
C ILE A 57 -12.93 -0.85 -12.56
N LYS A 58 -13.66 0.25 -12.43
CA LYS A 58 -14.66 0.43 -11.37
C LYS A 58 -15.76 -0.64 -11.42
N LYS A 59 -16.26 -0.98 -12.60
CA LYS A 59 -17.26 -2.06 -12.78
C LYS A 59 -16.67 -3.41 -12.37
N LEU A 60 -15.44 -3.71 -12.76
CA LEU A 60 -14.75 -4.95 -12.41
C LEU A 60 -14.55 -5.07 -10.89
N VAL A 61 -14.01 -4.02 -10.25
CA VAL A 61 -13.85 -3.95 -8.79
C VAL A 61 -15.19 -4.11 -8.08
N SER A 62 -16.22 -3.38 -8.51
CA SER A 62 -17.56 -3.49 -7.94
C SER A 62 -18.12 -4.91 -8.04
N LYS A 63 -17.98 -5.56 -9.19
CA LYS A 63 -18.44 -6.95 -9.40
C LYS A 63 -17.73 -7.94 -8.49
N LEU A 64 -16.42 -7.77 -8.29
CA LEU A 64 -15.63 -8.63 -7.40
C LEU A 64 -16.04 -8.45 -5.94
N LEU A 65 -16.22 -7.20 -5.48
CA LEU A 65 -16.62 -6.91 -4.09
C LEU A 65 -18.03 -7.44 -3.78
N VAL A 66 -18.99 -7.26 -4.69
CA VAL A 66 -20.34 -7.80 -4.55
C VAL A 66 -20.34 -9.32 -4.52
N LYS A 67 -19.58 -9.98 -5.42
CA LYS A 67 -19.47 -11.46 -5.46
C LYS A 67 -18.90 -12.04 -4.15
N ARG A 68 -18.08 -11.27 -3.44
CA ARG A 68 -17.47 -11.68 -2.16
C ARG A 68 -18.31 -11.30 -0.93
N ASN A 69 -19.53 -10.78 -1.12
CA ASN A 69 -20.41 -10.31 -0.04
C ASN A 69 -19.72 -9.32 0.92
N ILE A 70 -18.85 -8.46 0.40
CA ILE A 70 -18.16 -7.44 1.18
C ILE A 70 -19.19 -6.40 1.64
N ASP A 71 -19.04 -5.87 2.86
CA ASP A 71 -19.90 -4.83 3.41
C ASP A 71 -20.03 -3.61 2.49
N ALA A 72 -21.22 -3.02 2.45
CA ALA A 72 -21.53 -1.89 1.55
C ALA A 72 -20.65 -0.66 1.79
N SER A 73 -20.27 -0.41 3.04
CA SER A 73 -19.39 0.69 3.43
C SER A 73 -17.98 0.50 2.87
N ILE A 74 -17.43 -0.71 2.99
CA ILE A 74 -16.13 -1.08 2.43
C ILE A 74 -16.17 -1.00 0.89
N GLN A 75 -17.24 -1.49 0.26
CA GLN A 75 -17.41 -1.36 -1.18
C GLN A 75 -17.37 0.11 -1.65
N SER A 76 -18.08 0.99 -0.93
CA SER A 76 -18.12 2.43 -1.26
C SER A 76 -16.74 3.06 -1.10
N PHE A 77 -16.04 2.76 -0.02
CA PHE A 77 -14.69 3.25 0.24
C PHE A 77 -13.71 2.82 -0.85
N VAL A 78 -13.65 1.53 -1.18
CA VAL A 78 -12.73 1.00 -2.21
C VAL A 78 -13.01 1.58 -3.57
N LYS A 79 -14.30 1.69 -3.97
CA LYS A 79 -14.71 2.32 -5.23
C LYS A 79 -14.28 3.79 -5.32
N SER A 80 -14.42 4.53 -4.22
CA SER A 80 -14.01 5.93 -4.13
C SER A 80 -12.50 6.08 -4.22
N LEU A 81 -11.74 5.28 -3.48
CA LEU A 81 -10.28 5.28 -3.49
C LEU A 81 -9.72 4.97 -4.90
N VAL A 82 -10.21 3.91 -5.54
CA VAL A 82 -9.82 3.54 -6.90
C VAL A 82 -10.16 4.65 -7.89
N ASN A 83 -11.35 5.24 -7.78
CA ASN A 83 -11.75 6.34 -8.65
C ASN A 83 -10.84 7.58 -8.51
N ILE A 84 -10.52 7.98 -7.28
CA ILE A 84 -9.65 9.13 -7.01
C ILE A 84 -8.25 8.88 -7.58
N LEU A 85 -7.63 7.75 -7.26
CA LEU A 85 -6.28 7.41 -7.71
C LEU A 85 -6.19 7.37 -9.25
N LEU A 86 -7.11 6.68 -9.91
CA LEU A 86 -7.10 6.57 -11.36
C LEU A 86 -7.43 7.91 -12.04
N THR A 87 -8.28 8.75 -11.43
CA THR A 87 -8.58 10.09 -11.96
C THR A 87 -7.38 11.01 -11.87
N ILE A 88 -6.62 10.99 -10.76
CA ILE A 88 -5.37 11.76 -10.62
C ILE A 88 -4.36 11.34 -11.70
N LEU A 89 -4.16 10.04 -11.89
CA LEU A 89 -3.25 9.53 -12.92
C LEU A 89 -3.69 9.94 -14.33
N LEU A 90 -4.99 9.90 -14.62
CA LEU A 90 -5.54 10.34 -15.90
C LEU A 90 -5.30 11.84 -16.13
N ILE A 91 -5.53 12.68 -15.11
CA ILE A 91 -5.30 14.13 -15.21
C ILE A 91 -3.82 14.40 -15.55
N ILE A 92 -2.89 13.74 -14.86
CA ILE A 92 -1.45 13.92 -15.10
C ILE A 92 -1.08 13.47 -16.52
N ALA A 93 -1.61 12.35 -17.00
CA ALA A 93 -1.38 11.87 -18.35
C ALA A 93 -1.90 12.85 -19.43
N VAL A 94 -3.07 13.44 -19.20
CA VAL A 94 -3.66 14.45 -20.09
C VAL A 94 -2.82 15.74 -20.11
N ILE A 95 -2.43 16.23 -18.94
CA ILE A 95 -1.60 17.43 -18.79
C ILE A 95 -0.23 17.22 -19.47
N GLY A 96 0.38 16.07 -19.28
CA GLY A 96 1.64 15.71 -19.93
C GLY A 96 1.52 15.67 -21.46
N LYS A 97 0.40 15.17 -21.99
CA LYS A 97 0.15 15.17 -23.44
C LYS A 97 -0.03 16.58 -24.01
N LEU A 98 -0.53 17.51 -23.21
CA LEU A 98 -0.64 18.92 -23.60
C LEU A 98 0.73 19.64 -23.65
N GLY A 99 1.80 18.98 -23.17
CA GLY A 99 3.17 19.53 -23.19
C GLY A 99 3.60 20.20 -21.89
N VAL A 100 2.79 20.06 -20.82
CA VAL A 100 3.19 20.55 -19.49
C VAL A 100 4.14 19.54 -18.86
N GLU A 101 5.22 20.01 -18.27
CA GLU A 101 6.17 19.15 -17.56
C GLU A 101 5.52 18.50 -16.34
N THR A 102 5.49 17.18 -16.31
CA THR A 102 4.82 16.41 -15.25
C THR A 102 5.76 15.93 -14.15
N THR A 103 7.05 16.19 -14.25
CA THR A 103 8.07 15.77 -13.28
C THR A 103 7.77 16.29 -11.87
N SER A 104 7.35 17.55 -11.76
CA SER A 104 6.98 18.13 -10.46
C SER A 104 5.74 17.46 -9.84
N PHE A 105 4.76 17.11 -10.66
CA PHE A 105 3.58 16.36 -10.18
C PHE A 105 3.94 14.94 -9.76
N ALA A 106 4.84 14.29 -10.51
CA ALA A 106 5.34 12.97 -10.13
C ALA A 106 6.11 13.01 -8.80
N ALA A 107 6.96 14.01 -8.59
CA ALA A 107 7.67 14.23 -7.33
C ALA A 107 6.71 14.49 -6.16
N LEU A 108 5.66 15.29 -6.37
CA LEU A 108 4.63 15.55 -5.36
C LEU A 108 3.87 14.27 -5.00
N LEU A 109 3.47 13.47 -6.00
CA LEU A 109 2.81 12.18 -5.76
C LEU A 109 3.71 11.19 -5.03
N ALA A 110 5.01 11.14 -5.39
CA ALA A 110 5.97 10.30 -4.70
C ALA A 110 6.10 10.69 -3.23
N SER A 111 6.21 11.99 -2.94
CA SER A 111 6.27 12.52 -1.57
C SER A 111 5.00 12.20 -0.77
N ALA A 112 3.83 12.40 -1.38
CA ALA A 112 2.54 12.02 -0.78
C ALA A 112 2.46 10.51 -0.54
N GLY A 113 2.94 9.69 -1.49
CA GLY A 113 3.00 8.24 -1.37
C GLY A 113 3.88 7.79 -0.20
N VAL A 114 5.05 8.41 -0.02
CA VAL A 114 5.93 8.15 1.12
C VAL A 114 5.23 8.52 2.43
N ALA A 115 4.60 9.68 2.51
CA ALA A 115 3.87 10.11 3.72
C ALA A 115 2.74 9.15 4.09
N ILE A 116 1.93 8.71 3.10
CA ILE A 116 0.86 7.72 3.30
C ILE A 116 1.47 6.36 3.70
N GLY A 117 2.55 5.92 3.05
CA GLY A 117 3.24 4.68 3.36
C GLY A 117 3.76 4.66 4.81
N MET A 118 4.35 5.77 5.27
CA MET A 118 4.79 5.92 6.66
C MET A 118 3.61 5.89 7.64
N ALA A 119 2.51 6.58 7.33
CA ALA A 119 1.31 6.58 8.15
C ALA A 119 0.67 5.18 8.28
N LEU A 120 0.77 4.35 7.24
CA LEU A 120 0.22 2.99 7.20
C LEU A 120 1.23 1.90 7.57
N SER A 121 2.49 2.25 7.87
CA SER A 121 3.59 1.29 8.07
C SER A 121 3.29 0.24 9.13
N GLY A 122 2.70 0.62 10.27
CA GLY A 122 2.30 -0.31 11.34
C GLY A 122 1.26 -1.34 10.90
N ASN A 123 0.26 -0.92 10.11
CA ASN A 123 -0.73 -1.85 9.57
C ASN A 123 -0.11 -2.79 8.52
N LEU A 124 0.80 -2.28 7.69
CA LEU A 124 1.51 -3.08 6.70
C LEU A 124 2.44 -4.11 7.37
N GLN A 125 3.08 -3.73 8.49
CA GLN A 125 3.87 -4.64 9.32
C GLN A 125 3.00 -5.76 9.90
N ASN A 126 1.81 -5.45 10.39
CA ASN A 126 0.87 -6.45 10.90
C ASN A 126 0.35 -7.39 9.80
N PHE A 127 0.07 -6.86 8.62
CA PHE A 127 -0.29 -7.66 7.45
C PHE A 127 0.82 -8.62 7.06
N ALA A 128 2.05 -8.13 6.92
CA ALA A 128 3.22 -8.96 6.62
C ALA A 128 3.46 -10.00 7.71
N GLY A 129 3.33 -9.62 9.00
CA GLY A 129 3.41 -10.51 10.14
C GLY A 129 2.37 -11.64 10.08
N GLY A 130 1.13 -11.31 9.71
CA GLY A 130 0.07 -12.31 9.52
C GLY A 130 0.40 -13.32 8.42
N LEU A 131 0.95 -12.87 7.29
CA LEU A 131 1.42 -13.77 6.23
C LEU A 131 2.57 -14.66 6.70
N ILE A 132 3.53 -14.14 7.46
CA ILE A 132 4.64 -14.90 8.03
C ILE A 132 4.11 -15.98 8.98
N VAL A 133 3.19 -15.63 9.89
CA VAL A 133 2.58 -16.59 10.81
C VAL A 133 1.84 -17.71 10.07
N LEU A 134 1.08 -17.37 9.03
CA LEU A 134 0.33 -18.37 8.23
C LEU A 134 1.24 -19.27 7.39
N LEU A 135 2.37 -18.76 6.89
CA LEU A 135 3.30 -19.48 6.04
C LEU A 135 4.21 -20.40 6.86
N PHE A 136 4.87 -19.87 7.89
CA PHE A 136 5.85 -20.60 8.69
C PHE A 136 5.21 -21.34 9.88
N ARG A 137 4.01 -20.96 10.28
CA ARG A 137 3.21 -21.60 11.33
C ARG A 137 3.99 -21.87 12.63
N PRO A 138 4.56 -20.84 13.26
CA PRO A 138 5.21 -20.99 14.58
C PRO A 138 4.22 -21.50 15.64
N PHE A 139 2.94 -21.22 15.45
CA PHE A 139 1.80 -21.73 16.22
C PHE A 139 0.58 -21.91 15.28
N LYS A 140 -0.42 -22.65 15.75
CA LYS A 140 -1.67 -22.95 15.04
C LYS A 140 -2.87 -22.54 15.89
N VAL A 141 -4.05 -22.47 15.26
CA VAL A 141 -5.31 -22.37 16.00
C VAL A 141 -5.46 -23.58 16.91
N GLY A 142 -5.75 -23.35 18.18
CA GLY A 142 -5.83 -24.33 19.25
C GLY A 142 -4.58 -24.42 20.13
N ASP A 143 -3.42 -23.91 19.71
CA ASP A 143 -2.20 -23.91 20.52
C ASP A 143 -2.33 -22.92 21.68
N TRP A 144 -1.77 -23.29 22.85
CA TRP A 144 -1.56 -22.38 23.96
C TRP A 144 -0.21 -21.70 23.79
N ILE A 145 -0.25 -20.38 23.66
CA ILE A 145 0.95 -19.56 23.45
C ILE A 145 1.05 -18.47 24.50
N GLU A 146 2.29 -18.01 24.72
CA GLU A 146 2.61 -16.83 25.50
C GLU A 146 3.47 -15.89 24.65
N SER A 147 3.11 -14.63 24.62
CA SER A 147 3.85 -13.57 23.96
C SER A 147 3.52 -12.24 24.59
N GLN A 148 4.51 -11.32 24.71
CA GLN A 148 4.33 -9.98 25.23
C GLN A 148 3.66 -9.89 26.61
N GLY A 149 3.93 -10.87 27.47
CA GLY A 149 3.40 -10.91 28.83
C GLY A 149 1.92 -11.35 28.94
N VAL A 150 1.35 -11.83 27.82
CA VAL A 150 0.00 -12.40 27.80
C VAL A 150 0.03 -13.83 27.29
N SER A 151 -0.84 -14.67 27.81
CA SER A 151 -0.94 -16.07 27.42
C SER A 151 -2.40 -16.47 27.16
N GLY A 152 -2.60 -17.44 26.26
CA GLY A 152 -3.92 -17.96 25.94
C GLY A 152 -3.92 -18.94 24.79
N THR A 153 -5.07 -19.55 24.55
CA THR A 153 -5.29 -20.42 23.39
C THR A 153 -5.54 -19.58 22.15
N VAL A 154 -4.84 -19.88 21.07
CA VAL A 154 -5.06 -19.26 19.76
C VAL A 154 -6.45 -19.65 19.25
N ARG A 155 -7.35 -18.68 19.21
CA ARG A 155 -8.71 -18.86 18.70
C ARG A 155 -8.79 -18.68 17.20
N GLU A 156 -8.12 -17.63 16.67
CA GLU A 156 -8.19 -17.24 15.26
C GLU A 156 -6.95 -16.45 14.88
N ILE A 157 -6.47 -16.64 13.65
CA ILE A 157 -5.41 -15.83 13.03
C ILE A 157 -6.05 -15.00 11.92
N GLN A 158 -6.22 -13.70 12.17
CA GLN A 158 -6.77 -12.74 11.21
C GLN A 158 -5.66 -12.02 10.44
N ILE A 159 -6.04 -11.18 9.48
CA ILE A 159 -5.09 -10.49 8.60
C ILE A 159 -4.08 -9.62 9.38
N PHE A 160 -4.54 -8.88 10.40
CA PHE A 160 -3.71 -7.93 11.15
C PHE A 160 -3.45 -8.37 12.59
N HIS A 161 -4.28 -9.24 13.16
CA HIS A 161 -4.24 -9.66 14.55
C HIS A 161 -4.43 -11.17 14.68
N THR A 162 -3.80 -11.74 15.70
CA THR A 162 -4.13 -13.07 16.21
C THR A 162 -4.96 -12.91 17.49
N ILE A 163 -6.02 -13.68 17.59
CA ILE A 163 -6.97 -13.62 18.71
C ILE A 163 -6.67 -14.77 19.64
N LEU A 164 -6.41 -14.47 20.91
CA LEU A 164 -6.26 -15.46 21.98
C LEU A 164 -7.47 -15.44 22.91
N THR A 165 -7.76 -16.59 23.51
CA THR A 165 -8.69 -16.72 24.62
C THR A 165 -7.93 -17.19 25.85
N THR A 166 -7.99 -16.44 26.94
CA THR A 166 -7.34 -16.77 28.22
C THR A 166 -8.10 -17.86 28.97
N SER A 167 -7.48 -18.44 30.01
CA SER A 167 -8.14 -19.44 30.89
C SER A 167 -9.37 -18.90 31.64
N ASP A 168 -9.41 -17.59 31.90
CA ASP A 168 -10.56 -16.88 32.51
C ASP A 168 -11.52 -16.30 31.45
N ASN A 169 -11.48 -16.85 30.23
CA ASN A 169 -12.38 -16.56 29.11
C ASN A 169 -12.36 -15.10 28.61
N LYS A 170 -11.24 -14.38 28.75
CA LYS A 170 -11.02 -13.08 28.14
C LYS A 170 -10.49 -13.24 26.71
N VAL A 171 -10.82 -12.29 25.84
CA VAL A 171 -10.34 -12.26 24.46
C VAL A 171 -9.24 -11.22 24.34
N ILE A 172 -8.09 -11.62 23.82
CA ILE A 172 -6.92 -10.76 23.60
C ILE A 172 -6.65 -10.68 22.09
N TYR A 173 -6.50 -9.47 21.59
CA TYR A 173 -6.09 -9.19 20.21
C TYR A 173 -4.62 -8.79 20.19
N ILE A 174 -3.76 -9.63 19.62
CA ILE A 174 -2.33 -9.34 19.50
C ILE A 174 -2.00 -8.98 18.04
N PRO A 175 -1.34 -7.85 17.77
CA PRO A 175 -0.91 -7.49 16.42
C PRO A 175 0.06 -8.53 15.85
N ASN A 176 -0.19 -9.01 14.62
CA ASN A 176 0.63 -10.06 14.00
C ASN A 176 2.08 -9.66 13.79
N GLY A 177 2.35 -8.39 13.56
CA GLY A 177 3.72 -7.86 13.44
C GLY A 177 4.54 -8.15 14.71
N ALA A 178 3.92 -7.99 15.87
CA ALA A 178 4.54 -8.26 17.15
C ALA A 178 4.79 -9.76 17.37
N LEU A 179 3.88 -10.63 16.95
CA LEU A 179 4.03 -12.09 17.05
C LEU A 179 5.06 -12.63 16.07
N SER A 180 5.16 -12.05 14.86
CA SER A 180 6.11 -12.52 13.84
C SER A 180 7.56 -12.10 14.08
N SER A 181 7.78 -10.98 14.78
CA SER A 181 9.10 -10.42 15.06
C SER A 181 9.56 -10.57 16.51
N GLY A 182 8.62 -10.87 17.41
CA GLY A 182 8.86 -11.03 18.84
C GLY A 182 9.06 -12.48 19.27
N THR A 183 9.29 -12.66 20.59
CA THR A 183 9.36 -13.99 21.19
C THR A 183 7.97 -14.54 21.38
N VAL A 184 7.75 -15.77 20.93
CA VAL A 184 6.55 -16.56 21.16
C VAL A 184 6.94 -17.88 21.82
N THR A 185 6.40 -18.16 22.99
CA THR A 185 6.51 -19.46 23.64
C THR A 185 5.26 -20.28 23.31
N ASN A 186 5.45 -21.39 22.59
CA ASN A 186 4.37 -22.29 22.24
C ASN A 186 4.42 -23.52 23.18
N TYR A 187 3.41 -23.65 24.02
CA TYR A 187 3.31 -24.73 24.99
C TYR A 187 2.67 -26.01 24.44
N SER A 188 2.10 -25.95 23.23
CA SER A 188 1.35 -27.04 22.61
C SER A 188 2.10 -27.71 21.46
N ARG A 189 3.25 -27.17 21.05
CA ARG A 189 3.99 -27.67 19.88
C ARG A 189 4.74 -28.97 20.15
N GLU A 190 5.34 -29.09 21.35
CA GLU A 190 6.06 -30.28 21.77
C GLU A 190 5.18 -31.19 22.60
N ASP A 191 5.30 -32.50 22.41
CA ASP A 191 4.45 -33.51 23.05
C ASP A 191 4.68 -33.61 24.56
N THR A 192 5.89 -33.24 25.02
CA THR A 192 6.28 -33.34 26.43
C THR A 192 6.90 -32.06 26.94
N ARG A 193 6.67 -31.75 28.21
CA ARG A 193 7.36 -30.65 28.91
C ARG A 193 7.66 -31.02 30.36
N ARG A 194 8.69 -30.40 30.93
CA ARG A 194 9.03 -30.53 32.34
C ARG A 194 7.95 -29.84 33.20
N VAL A 195 7.44 -30.57 34.16
CA VAL A 195 6.64 -30.02 35.25
C VAL A 195 7.49 -30.03 36.51
N GLU A 196 7.55 -28.91 37.19
CA GLU A 196 8.32 -28.75 38.42
C GLU A 196 7.39 -28.39 39.57
N TRP A 197 7.39 -29.19 40.65
CA TRP A 197 6.65 -28.92 41.86
C TRP A 197 7.61 -28.66 43.00
N ILE A 198 7.36 -27.60 43.75
CA ILE A 198 8.06 -27.32 44.98
C ILE A 198 7.13 -27.65 46.11
N ILE A 199 7.47 -28.69 46.88
CA ILE A 199 6.65 -29.17 47.99
C ILE A 199 7.36 -28.76 49.29
N GLY A 200 6.71 -27.90 50.09
CA GLY A 200 7.19 -27.54 51.40
C GLY A 200 6.83 -28.66 52.40
N VAL A 201 7.77 -29.04 53.20
CA VAL A 201 7.58 -30.00 54.31
C VAL A 201 8.08 -29.38 55.62
N GLU A 202 7.60 -29.95 56.77
CA GLU A 202 8.02 -29.49 58.10
C GLU A 202 9.51 -29.79 58.35
N TYR A 203 10.17 -28.89 59.07
CA TYR A 203 11.56 -29.12 59.47
C TYR A 203 11.74 -30.37 60.35
N GLY A 204 12.64 -31.24 59.95
CA GLY A 204 12.93 -32.48 60.68
C GLY A 204 12.19 -33.71 60.14
N GLU A 205 11.32 -33.59 59.12
CA GLU A 205 10.70 -34.75 58.46
C GLU A 205 11.78 -35.58 57.73
N ASN A 206 11.55 -36.91 57.74
CA ASN A 206 12.42 -37.84 57.04
C ASN A 206 12.28 -37.75 55.55
N TYR A 207 13.36 -37.41 54.82
CA TYR A 207 13.39 -37.21 53.37
C TYR A 207 12.86 -38.45 52.62
N ASP A 208 13.28 -39.66 52.97
CA ASP A 208 12.85 -40.89 52.27
C ASP A 208 11.36 -41.17 52.42
N LYS A 209 10.77 -40.82 53.56
CA LYS A 209 9.33 -40.89 53.79
C LYS A 209 8.58 -39.87 52.94
N VAL A 210 9.09 -38.66 52.82
CA VAL A 210 8.52 -37.60 51.96
C VAL A 210 8.59 -38.02 50.51
N GLU A 211 9.80 -38.44 50.01
CA GLU A 211 9.98 -38.89 48.64
C GLU A 211 9.04 -40.05 48.29
N SER A 212 8.99 -41.08 49.11
CA SER A 212 8.12 -42.24 48.88
C SER A 212 6.63 -41.87 48.84
N THR A 213 6.21 -40.91 49.68
CA THR A 213 4.82 -40.41 49.71
C THR A 213 4.52 -39.61 48.44
N VAL A 214 5.41 -38.70 48.00
CA VAL A 214 5.25 -37.94 46.79
C VAL A 214 5.20 -38.88 45.57
N ARG A 215 6.12 -39.84 45.46
CA ARG A 215 6.09 -40.83 44.38
C ARG A 215 4.79 -41.62 44.32
N ARG A 216 4.26 -42.02 45.47
CA ARG A 216 2.99 -42.77 45.55
C ARG A 216 1.78 -41.94 45.11
N VAL A 217 1.81 -40.61 45.37
CA VAL A 217 0.71 -39.72 44.99
C VAL A 217 0.76 -39.37 43.51
N LEU A 218 1.99 -39.33 42.89
CA LEU A 218 2.20 -38.99 41.48
C LEU A 218 2.12 -40.18 40.53
N ALA A 219 2.10 -41.41 41.00
CA ALA A 219 1.92 -42.65 40.24
C ALA A 219 0.43 -42.89 39.97
#